data_fca69c8fbb7e77834d8053e8ed8c9805
#
_entry.id   fca69c8fbb7e77834d8053e8ed8c9805
#
_cell.length_a   1.000
_cell.length_b   1.000
_cell.length_c   1.000
_cell.angle_alpha   90.00
_cell.angle_beta   90.00
_cell.angle_gamma   90.00
#
_symmetry.space_group_name_H-M   'P 1'
#
loop_
_entity.id
_entity.type
_entity.pdbx_description
1 polymer ?
#
loop_
_entity_poly.entity_id
_entity_poly.type
_entity_poly.pdbx_seq_one_letter_code
_entity_poly.pdbx_strand_id
1 'polypeptide(L)'
;MNSSQTNPIIDNFIAPKCIDTFSILYEDDDILVINKPSGLLSLSGKNPVNWDSVHYRLVNGQKGLTPPFLNAKLVNRLDLGTSGIMLVSLNDLASKRLNKQFQLRNVEKHYVAMLEGCISADEGQIDAPIAKDKQLFPRVKICKLEGKPAVTEFKVIERLTNPVRTYVRFSPLTGRTHQLRIHSHFIGHPILGCDLYKNAQSEKLSKRLQLHASDLFFEHPTTNQAIHIHCPSPF
;
A
#
# COMPACT_ATOMS: atom_id res chain seq x y z
N MET A 1 7.36 30.58 31.01
CA MET A 1 7.73 30.18 29.67
C MET A 1 8.17 28.72 29.73
N ASN A 2 7.24 27.77 29.50
CA ASN A 2 7.56 26.35 29.48
C ASN A 2 7.78 25.93 28.03
N SER A 3 9.05 25.82 27.65
CA SER A 3 9.44 25.20 26.38
C SER A 3 9.19 23.69 26.50
N SER A 4 8.09 23.21 25.91
CA SER A 4 7.86 21.78 25.71
C SER A 4 8.94 21.28 24.73
N GLN A 5 10.01 20.72 25.25
CA GLN A 5 10.95 19.93 24.47
C GLN A 5 10.19 18.68 23.95
N THR A 6 9.77 18.72 22.71
CA THR A 6 9.33 17.52 22.00
C THR A 6 10.58 16.68 21.73
N ASN A 7 10.78 15.62 22.51
CA ASN A 7 11.81 14.64 22.21
C ASN A 7 11.65 14.18 20.75
N PRO A 8 12.73 14.18 19.95
CA PRO A 8 12.65 13.69 18.59
C PRO A 8 12.23 12.21 18.61
N ILE A 9 11.22 11.86 17.83
CA ILE A 9 10.81 10.45 17.65
C ILE A 9 12.00 9.76 16.98
N ILE A 10 12.72 8.95 17.75
CA ILE A 10 13.81 8.13 17.22
C ILE A 10 13.12 6.97 16.48
N ASP A 11 13.25 6.95 15.16
CA ASP A 11 12.78 5.84 14.31
C ASP A 11 13.75 4.67 14.48
N ASN A 12 13.48 3.81 15.44
CA ASN A 12 14.23 2.58 15.70
C ASN A 12 13.74 1.40 14.83
N PHE A 13 12.84 1.66 13.88
CA PHE A 13 12.35 0.61 13.02
C PHE A 13 13.47 0.10 12.10
N ILE A 14 13.63 -1.23 12.09
CA ILE A 14 14.50 -1.96 11.17
C ILE A 14 13.59 -2.83 10.31
N ALA A 15 13.57 -2.57 9.01
CA ALA A 15 12.84 -3.40 8.07
C ALA A 15 13.50 -4.79 7.97
N PRO A 16 12.72 -5.88 7.98
CA PRO A 16 13.28 -7.20 7.70
C PRO A 16 13.92 -7.24 6.31
N LYS A 17 15.01 -7.99 6.16
CA LYS A 17 15.68 -8.15 4.88
C LYS A 17 14.74 -8.82 3.87
N CYS A 18 14.47 -8.15 2.75
CA CYS A 18 13.67 -8.69 1.65
C CYS A 18 14.60 -9.27 0.57
N ILE A 19 14.53 -10.58 0.37
CA ILE A 19 15.31 -11.29 -0.68
C ILE A 19 14.57 -11.33 -2.02
N ASP A 20 13.24 -11.16 -2.00
CA ASP A 20 12.40 -11.18 -3.20
C ASP A 20 12.64 -9.92 -4.03
N THR A 21 12.58 -10.08 -5.35
CA THR A 21 12.70 -8.99 -6.33
C THR A 21 11.31 -8.56 -6.79
N PHE A 22 11.15 -7.29 -7.19
CA PHE A 22 9.96 -6.89 -7.93
C PHE A 22 10.06 -7.36 -9.39
N SER A 23 8.94 -7.62 -10.04
CA SER A 23 8.85 -7.89 -11.48
C SER A 23 8.23 -6.69 -12.22
N ILE A 24 8.57 -6.53 -13.49
CA ILE A 24 8.00 -5.52 -14.38
C ILE A 24 6.72 -6.09 -14.98
N LEU A 25 5.63 -5.32 -14.92
CA LEU A 25 4.33 -5.64 -15.51
C LEU A 25 4.10 -4.88 -16.81
N TYR A 26 4.64 -3.66 -16.90
CA TYR A 26 4.56 -2.80 -18.08
C TYR A 26 5.73 -1.81 -18.08
N GLU A 27 6.25 -1.49 -19.25
CA GLU A 27 7.35 -0.55 -19.45
C GLU A 27 7.23 0.15 -20.82
N ASP A 28 7.44 1.46 -20.84
CA ASP A 28 7.69 2.27 -22.01
C ASP A 28 8.65 3.44 -21.68
N ASP A 29 8.78 4.43 -22.56
CA ASP A 29 9.70 5.57 -22.36
C ASP A 29 9.31 6.51 -21.22
N ASP A 30 8.05 6.48 -20.79
CA ASP A 30 7.47 7.41 -19.81
C ASP A 30 7.20 6.78 -18.44
N ILE A 31 6.78 5.52 -18.44
CA ILE A 31 6.31 4.84 -17.24
C ILE A 31 6.83 3.41 -17.11
N LEU A 32 6.93 3.00 -15.86
CA LEU A 32 7.17 1.62 -15.46
C LEU A 32 6.10 1.20 -14.46
N VAL A 33 5.49 0.04 -14.65
CA VAL A 33 4.59 -0.58 -13.67
C VAL A 33 5.22 -1.86 -13.17
N ILE A 34 5.30 -1.97 -11.85
CA ILE A 34 5.95 -3.11 -11.20
C ILE A 34 5.00 -3.84 -10.25
N ASN A 35 5.27 -5.12 -10.03
CA ASN A 35 4.71 -5.90 -8.94
C ASN A 35 5.69 -5.92 -7.77
N LYS A 36 5.41 -5.12 -6.73
CA LYS A 36 6.24 -5.05 -5.52
C LYS A 36 6.01 -6.29 -4.65
N PRO A 37 7.06 -6.99 -4.20
CA PRO A 37 6.91 -8.07 -3.21
C PRO A 37 6.48 -7.51 -1.84
N SER A 38 5.87 -8.36 -1.01
CA SER A 38 5.68 -8.06 0.41
C SER A 38 7.03 -8.02 1.13
N GLY A 39 7.16 -7.15 2.12
CA GLY A 39 8.41 -7.04 2.90
C GLY A 39 9.48 -6.13 2.31
N LEU A 40 9.26 -5.54 1.12
CA LEU A 40 10.16 -4.54 0.54
C LEU A 40 9.61 -3.13 0.81
N LEU A 41 10.46 -2.22 1.27
CA LEU A 41 10.10 -0.80 1.42
C LEU A 41 9.84 -0.17 0.04
N SER A 42 8.90 0.77 -0.04
CA SER A 42 8.70 1.58 -1.26
C SER A 42 9.83 2.61 -1.42
N LEU A 43 10.19 3.28 -0.34
CA LEU A 43 11.28 4.28 -0.28
C LEU A 43 12.23 3.94 0.86
N SER A 44 13.49 4.29 0.70
CA SER A 44 14.53 4.14 1.71
C SER A 44 14.18 4.92 2.99
N GLY A 45 14.43 4.32 4.13
CA GLY A 45 14.32 4.98 5.43
C GLY A 45 15.49 5.93 5.71
N LYS A 46 15.37 6.71 6.77
CA LYS A 46 16.46 7.58 7.25
C LYS A 46 17.65 6.78 7.78
N ASN A 47 17.37 5.64 8.40
CA ASN A 47 18.42 4.74 8.90
C ASN A 47 19.02 3.97 7.71
N PRO A 48 20.36 3.93 7.54
CA PRO A 48 21.03 3.22 6.45
C PRO A 48 20.67 1.74 6.31
N VAL A 49 20.35 1.06 7.42
CA VAL A 49 19.87 -0.34 7.39
C VAL A 49 18.54 -0.52 6.67
N ASN A 50 17.80 0.56 6.45
CA ASN A 50 16.52 0.61 5.73
C ASN A 50 16.66 1.22 4.32
N TRP A 51 17.84 1.21 3.71
CA TRP A 51 18.02 1.76 2.36
C TRP A 51 17.46 0.85 1.27
N ASP A 52 17.47 -0.45 1.48
CA ASP A 52 16.88 -1.38 0.51
C ASP A 52 15.39 -1.12 0.33
N SER A 53 15.02 -0.67 -0.86
CA SER A 53 13.66 -0.26 -1.21
C SER A 53 13.43 -0.40 -2.71
N VAL A 54 12.17 -0.33 -3.13
CA VAL A 54 11.82 -0.30 -4.56
C VAL A 54 12.59 0.80 -5.28
N HIS A 55 12.57 2.03 -4.77
CA HIS A 55 13.27 3.14 -5.40
C HIS A 55 14.78 2.93 -5.46
N TYR A 56 15.39 2.46 -4.36
CA TYR A 56 16.82 2.16 -4.33
C TYR A 56 17.19 1.12 -5.38
N ARG A 57 16.43 0.03 -5.48
CA ARG A 57 16.66 -1.05 -6.45
C ARG A 57 16.41 -0.62 -7.90
N LEU A 58 15.47 0.29 -8.14
CA LEU A 58 15.27 0.87 -9.49
C LEU A 58 16.47 1.67 -9.94
N VAL A 59 17.01 2.52 -9.08
CA VAL A 59 18.10 3.44 -9.42
C VAL A 59 19.46 2.75 -9.43
N ASN A 60 19.69 1.79 -8.52
CA ASN A 60 21.00 1.12 -8.37
C ASN A 60 21.04 -0.27 -9.01
N GLY A 61 19.91 -0.78 -9.49
CA GLY A 61 19.75 -2.12 -10.02
C GLY A 61 19.34 -3.16 -8.96
N GLN A 62 18.72 -4.20 -9.40
CA GLN A 62 18.50 -5.45 -8.65
C GLN A 62 18.87 -6.64 -9.50
N LYS A 63 19.10 -7.81 -8.88
CA LYS A 63 19.44 -9.03 -9.62
C LYS A 63 18.36 -9.34 -10.68
N GLY A 64 18.77 -9.49 -11.93
CA GLY A 64 17.88 -9.76 -13.06
C GLY A 64 17.22 -8.52 -13.67
N LEU A 65 17.57 -7.31 -13.22
CA LEU A 65 17.11 -6.05 -13.80
C LEU A 65 18.32 -5.25 -14.31
N THR A 66 18.39 -5.04 -15.62
CA THR A 66 19.42 -4.24 -16.30
C THR A 66 18.81 -3.53 -17.50
N PRO A 67 19.10 -2.24 -17.74
CA PRO A 67 19.88 -1.33 -16.90
C PRO A 67 19.05 -0.75 -15.71
N PRO A 68 19.69 -0.08 -14.73
CA PRO A 68 18.96 0.66 -13.70
C PRO A 68 18.19 1.84 -14.29
N PHE A 69 17.03 2.16 -13.68
CA PHE A 69 16.19 3.28 -14.08
C PHE A 69 16.59 4.54 -13.30
N LEU A 70 17.63 5.24 -13.75
CA LEU A 70 18.26 6.36 -13.02
C LEU A 70 17.29 7.52 -12.71
N ASN A 71 16.31 7.75 -13.58
CA ASN A 71 15.33 8.84 -13.45
C ASN A 71 14.01 8.39 -12.81
N ALA A 72 13.92 7.15 -12.31
CA ALA A 72 12.71 6.61 -11.74
C ALA A 72 12.21 7.43 -10.55
N LYS A 73 10.92 7.81 -10.58
CA LYS A 73 10.23 8.48 -9.47
C LYS A 73 8.95 7.74 -9.14
N LEU A 74 8.77 7.40 -7.87
CA LEU A 74 7.55 6.75 -7.42
C LEU A 74 6.40 7.75 -7.39
N VAL A 75 5.30 7.46 -8.06
CA VAL A 75 4.08 8.29 -8.05
C VAL A 75 3.06 7.82 -7.01
N ASN A 76 3.15 6.57 -6.58
CA ASN A 76 2.41 6.03 -5.45
C ASN A 76 3.32 5.19 -4.55
N ARG A 77 2.82 4.81 -3.39
CA ARG A 77 3.55 3.94 -2.43
C ARG A 77 2.62 2.87 -1.90
N LEU A 78 3.20 1.72 -1.63
CA LEU A 78 2.58 0.65 -0.85
C LEU A 78 3.29 0.52 0.50
N ASP A 79 2.58 0.08 1.52
CA ASP A 79 3.16 -0.23 2.82
C ASP A 79 4.16 -1.39 2.70
N LEU A 80 5.05 -1.54 3.68
CA LEU A 80 6.07 -2.58 3.72
C LEU A 80 5.51 -3.98 3.42
N GLY A 81 4.45 -4.37 4.15
CA GLY A 81 3.82 -5.69 4.01
C GLY A 81 2.89 -5.84 2.80
N THR A 82 2.44 -4.74 2.19
CA THR A 82 1.54 -4.76 1.03
C THR A 82 2.32 -5.13 -0.23
N SER A 83 1.82 -6.07 -1.01
CA SER A 83 2.37 -6.42 -2.33
C SER A 83 1.50 -5.86 -3.46
N GLY A 84 2.00 -5.96 -4.71
CA GLY A 84 1.23 -5.65 -5.91
C GLY A 84 1.67 -4.40 -6.65
N ILE A 85 0.76 -3.83 -7.42
CA ILE A 85 1.02 -2.83 -8.43
C ILE A 85 1.54 -1.51 -7.84
N MET A 86 2.69 -1.07 -8.32
CA MET A 86 3.21 0.28 -8.13
C MET A 86 3.53 0.92 -9.48
N LEU A 87 3.14 2.19 -9.62
CA LEU A 87 3.39 3.01 -10.80
C LEU A 87 4.60 3.92 -10.56
N VAL A 88 5.50 3.93 -11.53
CA VAL A 88 6.75 4.68 -11.52
C VAL A 88 6.79 5.54 -12.77
N SER A 89 7.18 6.80 -12.67
CA SER A 89 7.48 7.66 -13.81
C SER A 89 8.97 7.62 -14.13
N LEU A 90 9.33 7.63 -15.41
CA LEU A 90 10.71 7.57 -15.90
C LEU A 90 11.26 8.94 -16.31
N ASN A 91 10.39 9.97 -16.37
CA ASN A 91 10.78 11.35 -16.66
C ASN A 91 9.91 12.37 -15.90
N ASP A 92 10.29 13.64 -15.93
CA ASP A 92 9.67 14.70 -15.16
C ASP A 92 8.26 15.06 -15.65
N LEU A 93 8.00 14.99 -16.96
CA LEU A 93 6.70 15.26 -17.54
C LEU A 93 5.68 14.22 -17.09
N ALA A 94 6.03 12.93 -17.21
CA ALA A 94 5.23 11.82 -16.76
C ALA A 94 4.97 11.93 -15.24
N SER A 95 6.02 12.23 -14.45
CA SER A 95 5.89 12.43 -13.00
C SER A 95 4.86 13.51 -12.66
N LYS A 96 4.94 14.69 -13.29
CA LYS A 96 4.03 15.81 -13.07
C LYS A 96 2.57 15.44 -13.41
N ARG A 97 2.34 14.80 -14.56
CA ARG A 97 1.01 14.43 -15.04
C ARG A 97 0.38 13.34 -14.19
N LEU A 98 1.12 12.30 -13.85
CA LEU A 98 0.63 11.21 -13.01
C LEU A 98 0.33 11.69 -11.58
N ASN A 99 1.21 12.49 -10.96
CA ASN A 99 0.93 13.08 -9.65
C ASN A 99 -0.36 13.91 -9.65
N LYS A 100 -0.65 14.65 -10.76
CA LYS A 100 -1.90 15.38 -10.92
C LYS A 100 -3.11 14.44 -10.95
N GLN A 101 -3.04 13.32 -11.67
CA GLN A 101 -4.11 12.31 -11.68
C GLN A 101 -4.38 11.75 -10.28
N PHE A 102 -3.33 11.42 -9.51
CA PHE A 102 -3.48 10.97 -8.11
C PHE A 102 -4.10 12.04 -7.22
N GLN A 103 -3.70 13.32 -7.37
CA GLN A 103 -4.25 14.44 -6.60
C GLN A 103 -5.74 14.66 -6.91
N LEU A 104 -6.13 14.56 -8.18
CA LEU A 104 -7.51 14.70 -8.65
C LEU A 104 -8.36 13.44 -8.41
N ARG A 105 -7.76 12.34 -7.93
CA ARG A 105 -8.40 11.03 -7.74
C ARG A 105 -8.92 10.39 -9.02
N ASN A 106 -8.29 10.68 -10.14
CA ASN A 106 -8.60 10.08 -11.44
C ASN A 106 -7.97 8.69 -11.60
N VAL A 107 -7.12 8.27 -10.66
CA VAL A 107 -6.53 6.93 -10.65
C VAL A 107 -7.40 6.03 -9.80
N GLU A 108 -8.04 5.04 -10.42
CA GLU A 108 -8.80 4.00 -9.73
C GLU A 108 -7.84 2.86 -9.33
N LYS A 109 -8.06 2.32 -8.13
CA LYS A 109 -7.19 1.29 -7.54
C LYS A 109 -8.04 0.23 -6.87
N HIS A 110 -7.78 -1.03 -7.18
CA HIS A 110 -8.36 -2.11 -6.42
C HIS A 110 -7.28 -2.87 -5.67
N TYR A 111 -7.68 -3.36 -4.52
CA TYR A 111 -6.86 -4.23 -3.69
C TYR A 111 -7.68 -5.46 -3.34
N VAL A 112 -7.02 -6.58 -3.21
CA VAL A 112 -7.64 -7.76 -2.62
C VAL A 112 -7.00 -8.05 -1.27
N ALA A 113 -7.81 -8.53 -0.35
CA ALA A 113 -7.36 -8.85 1.00
C ALA A 113 -8.10 -10.07 1.57
N MET A 114 -7.41 -10.82 2.42
CA MET A 114 -8.04 -11.84 3.24
C MET A 114 -8.26 -11.29 4.64
N LEU A 115 -9.51 -11.23 5.07
CA LEU A 115 -9.92 -10.70 6.37
C LEU A 115 -10.27 -11.84 7.32
N GLU A 116 -10.04 -11.64 8.60
CA GLU A 116 -10.44 -12.57 9.65
C GLU A 116 -11.97 -12.54 9.83
N GLY A 117 -12.56 -13.72 10.03
CA GLY A 117 -13.98 -13.87 10.28
C GLY A 117 -14.86 -13.78 9.03
N CYS A 118 -16.18 -13.80 9.22
CA CYS A 118 -17.19 -13.76 8.18
C CYS A 118 -17.89 -12.42 8.15
N ILE A 119 -17.66 -11.62 7.09
CA ILE A 119 -18.42 -10.40 6.85
C ILE A 119 -19.79 -10.79 6.30
N SER A 120 -20.87 -10.39 6.96
CA SER A 120 -22.25 -10.75 6.57
C SER A 120 -22.72 -10.00 5.31
N ALA A 121 -22.37 -8.71 5.18
CA ALA A 121 -22.73 -7.89 4.03
C ALA A 121 -21.89 -8.28 2.79
N ASP A 122 -22.50 -8.33 1.60
CA ASP A 122 -21.79 -8.63 0.35
C ASP A 122 -20.95 -7.45 -0.15
N GLU A 123 -21.34 -6.24 0.17
CA GLU A 123 -20.63 -5.01 -0.13
C GLU A 123 -20.92 -3.94 0.91
N GLY A 124 -20.11 -2.91 0.94
CA GLY A 124 -20.30 -1.79 1.85
C GLY A 124 -19.24 -0.71 1.70
N GLN A 125 -19.40 0.33 2.52
CA GLN A 125 -18.49 1.46 2.56
C GLN A 125 -18.04 1.71 4.01
N ILE A 126 -16.74 1.95 4.18
CA ILE A 126 -16.14 2.33 5.46
C ILE A 126 -15.75 3.80 5.35
N ASP A 127 -16.50 4.66 6.02
CA ASP A 127 -16.21 6.11 6.13
C ASP A 127 -15.74 6.40 7.55
N ALA A 128 -14.42 6.41 7.74
CA ALA A 128 -13.82 6.55 9.06
C ALA A 128 -12.55 7.40 8.97
N PRO A 129 -12.57 8.65 9.47
CA PRO A 129 -11.45 9.57 9.37
C PRO A 129 -10.20 9.09 10.10
N ILE A 130 -9.03 9.26 9.47
CA ILE A 130 -7.75 8.74 9.94
C ILE A 130 -6.81 9.85 10.38
N ALA A 131 -6.29 9.74 11.59
CA ALA A 131 -5.25 10.60 12.16
C ALA A 131 -3.98 9.80 12.48
N LYS A 132 -2.83 10.50 12.60
CA LYS A 132 -1.61 9.89 13.13
C LYS A 132 -1.80 9.53 14.61
N ASP A 133 -1.37 8.34 14.99
CA ASP A 133 -1.24 7.99 16.41
C ASP A 133 0.11 8.52 16.92
N LYS A 134 0.05 9.59 17.72
CA LYS A 134 1.27 10.22 18.25
C LYS A 134 1.99 9.37 19.30
N GLN A 135 1.29 8.41 19.92
CA GLN A 135 1.83 7.56 20.99
C GLN A 135 2.43 6.26 20.44
N LEU A 136 1.86 5.75 19.33
CA LEU A 136 2.20 4.44 18.77
C LEU A 136 2.68 4.55 17.32
N PHE A 137 3.72 5.36 17.07
CA PHE A 137 4.33 5.44 15.73
C PHE A 137 4.84 4.03 15.29
N PRO A 138 4.65 3.61 14.02
CA PRO A 138 4.09 4.35 12.88
C PRO A 138 2.56 4.19 12.69
N ARG A 139 1.81 3.80 13.73
CA ARG A 139 0.37 3.57 13.63
C ARG A 139 -0.41 4.85 13.33
N VAL A 140 -1.59 4.63 12.76
CA VAL A 140 -2.65 5.63 12.66
C VAL A 140 -3.86 5.17 13.47
N LYS A 141 -4.77 6.08 13.78
CA LYS A 141 -6.00 5.80 14.53
C LYS A 141 -7.23 6.40 13.82
N ILE A 142 -8.39 5.80 14.05
CA ILE A 142 -9.66 6.42 13.67
C ILE A 142 -9.93 7.57 14.63
N CYS A 143 -10.17 8.76 14.11
CA CYS A 143 -10.40 9.96 14.92
C CYS A 143 -11.30 10.94 14.18
N LYS A 144 -12.52 11.11 14.68
CA LYS A 144 -13.50 12.02 14.07
C LYS A 144 -13.13 13.50 14.18
N LEU A 145 -12.37 13.89 15.23
CA LEU A 145 -12.05 15.29 15.51
C LEU A 145 -10.85 15.80 14.68
N GLU A 146 -9.78 15.00 14.59
CA GLU A 146 -8.52 15.41 13.96
C GLU A 146 -8.20 14.61 12.70
N GLY A 147 -9.01 13.60 12.39
CA GLY A 147 -8.78 12.69 11.28
C GLY A 147 -9.04 13.35 9.93
N LYS A 148 -8.20 13.01 8.96
CA LYS A 148 -8.44 13.37 7.57
C LYS A 148 -9.50 12.41 7.00
N PRO A 149 -10.46 12.89 6.18
CA PRO A 149 -11.46 12.05 5.53
C PRO A 149 -10.81 10.84 4.84
N ALA A 150 -11.35 9.66 5.11
CA ALA A 150 -10.89 8.41 4.54
C ALA A 150 -12.09 7.50 4.26
N VAL A 151 -12.24 7.11 3.00
CA VAL A 151 -13.37 6.31 2.51
C VAL A 151 -12.85 5.13 1.73
N THR A 152 -13.35 3.93 2.07
CA THR A 152 -13.03 2.66 1.40
C THR A 152 -14.32 1.93 1.10
N GLU A 153 -14.55 1.59 -0.16
CA GLU A 153 -15.58 0.64 -0.54
C GLU A 153 -15.02 -0.78 -0.52
N PHE A 154 -15.86 -1.74 -0.19
CA PHE A 154 -15.51 -3.16 -0.26
C PHE A 154 -16.61 -3.98 -0.91
N LYS A 155 -16.19 -5.07 -1.57
CA LYS A 155 -17.07 -6.11 -2.08
C LYS A 155 -16.50 -7.47 -1.68
N VAL A 156 -17.33 -8.32 -1.10
CA VAL A 156 -16.97 -9.70 -0.77
C VAL A 156 -16.85 -10.49 -2.05
N ILE A 157 -15.73 -11.17 -2.22
CA ILE A 157 -15.48 -12.08 -3.33
C ILE A 157 -15.86 -13.49 -2.91
N GLU A 158 -15.42 -13.91 -1.72
CA GLU A 158 -15.63 -15.26 -1.22
C GLU A 158 -15.63 -15.31 0.31
N ARG A 159 -16.43 -16.19 0.87
CA ARG A 159 -16.43 -16.52 2.31
C ARG A 159 -15.94 -17.95 2.49
N LEU A 160 -14.85 -18.11 3.22
CA LEU A 160 -14.20 -19.38 3.49
C LEU A 160 -14.50 -19.83 4.91
N THR A 161 -14.75 -21.11 5.11
CA THR A 161 -15.26 -21.65 6.39
C THR A 161 -14.20 -22.34 7.26
N ASN A 162 -13.08 -22.75 6.70
CA ASN A 162 -12.03 -23.45 7.45
C ASN A 162 -10.62 -22.94 7.11
N PRO A 163 -10.02 -22.08 7.92
CA PRO A 163 -10.61 -21.28 8.99
C PRO A 163 -11.58 -20.23 8.44
N VAL A 164 -12.48 -19.73 9.30
CA VAL A 164 -13.46 -18.69 8.89
C VAL A 164 -12.73 -17.41 8.55
N ARG A 165 -12.85 -16.99 7.28
CA ARG A 165 -12.23 -15.78 6.72
C ARG A 165 -12.98 -15.30 5.50
N THR A 166 -12.83 -14.03 5.17
CA THR A 166 -13.52 -13.42 4.02
C THR A 166 -12.50 -12.83 3.05
N TYR A 167 -12.59 -13.22 1.78
CA TYR A 167 -11.81 -12.63 0.70
C TYR A 167 -12.58 -11.46 0.12
N VAL A 168 -11.96 -10.28 0.13
CA VAL A 168 -12.63 -9.04 -0.29
C VAL A 168 -11.82 -8.29 -1.33
N ARG A 169 -12.51 -7.54 -2.19
CA ARG A 169 -11.95 -6.47 -3.00
C ARG A 169 -12.23 -5.13 -2.32
N PHE A 170 -11.21 -4.33 -2.11
CA PHE A 170 -11.29 -2.96 -1.67
C PHE A 170 -11.11 -1.98 -2.84
N SER A 171 -11.92 -0.93 -2.85
CA SER A 171 -11.81 0.21 -3.76
C SER A 171 -11.66 1.49 -2.91
N PRO A 172 -10.42 1.88 -2.54
CA PRO A 172 -10.21 3.07 -1.71
C PRO A 172 -10.42 4.35 -2.52
N LEU A 173 -11.41 5.16 -2.14
CA LEU A 173 -11.68 6.49 -2.73
C LEU A 173 -10.69 7.55 -2.26
N THR A 174 -9.97 7.27 -1.20
CA THR A 174 -8.90 8.09 -0.61
C THR A 174 -7.63 7.25 -0.44
N GLY A 175 -6.47 7.89 -0.18
CA GLY A 175 -5.18 7.19 -0.01
C GLY A 175 -4.46 7.63 1.26
N ARG A 176 -4.99 7.31 2.46
CA ARG A 176 -4.31 7.59 3.72
C ARG A 176 -3.36 6.46 4.10
N THR A 177 -2.33 6.80 4.85
CA THR A 177 -1.40 5.81 5.41
C THR A 177 -2.18 4.71 6.13
N HIS A 178 -1.85 3.45 5.86
CA HIS A 178 -2.45 2.26 6.44
C HIS A 178 -4.00 2.18 6.32
N GLN A 179 -4.62 2.95 5.40
CA GLN A 179 -6.08 3.10 5.32
C GLN A 179 -6.82 1.77 5.33
N LEU A 180 -6.52 0.86 4.39
CA LEU A 180 -7.19 -0.42 4.28
C LEU A 180 -6.99 -1.30 5.52
N ARG A 181 -5.82 -1.22 6.12
CA ARG A 181 -5.45 -2.01 7.30
C ARG A 181 -6.22 -1.57 8.54
N ILE A 182 -6.34 -0.26 8.78
CA ILE A 182 -7.08 0.25 9.94
C ILE A 182 -8.59 0.21 9.70
N HIS A 183 -9.07 0.43 8.47
CA HIS A 183 -10.49 0.32 8.14
C HIS A 183 -11.01 -1.11 8.35
N SER A 184 -10.26 -2.13 7.91
CA SER A 184 -10.62 -3.54 8.15
C SER A 184 -10.68 -3.86 9.64
N HIS A 185 -9.69 -3.39 10.41
CA HIS A 185 -9.69 -3.56 11.87
C HIS A 185 -10.86 -2.83 12.53
N PHE A 186 -11.19 -1.62 12.07
CA PHE A 186 -12.29 -0.80 12.60
C PHE A 186 -13.66 -1.47 12.46
N ILE A 187 -13.90 -2.19 11.36
CA ILE A 187 -15.13 -2.96 11.16
C ILE A 187 -15.12 -4.34 11.83
N GLY A 188 -14.09 -4.65 12.63
CA GLY A 188 -13.98 -5.92 13.38
C GLY A 188 -13.38 -7.09 12.61
N HIS A 189 -12.91 -6.88 11.36
CA HIS A 189 -12.36 -7.91 10.48
C HIS A 189 -10.93 -7.54 10.02
N PRO A 190 -9.91 -7.65 10.91
CA PRO A 190 -8.54 -7.29 10.55
C PRO A 190 -8.00 -8.15 9.41
N ILE A 191 -7.11 -7.56 8.59
CA ILE A 191 -6.42 -8.29 7.52
C ILE A 191 -5.49 -9.32 8.12
N LEU A 192 -5.49 -10.54 7.60
CA LEU A 192 -4.61 -11.61 8.05
C LEU A 192 -3.13 -11.24 7.89
N GLY A 193 -2.32 -11.58 8.88
CA GLY A 193 -0.89 -11.28 8.92
C GLY A 193 -0.57 -9.79 9.09
N CYS A 194 -1.55 -8.97 9.50
CA CYS A 194 -1.29 -7.57 9.81
C CYS A 194 -0.52 -7.44 11.14
N ASP A 195 0.63 -6.77 11.11
CA ASP A 195 1.51 -6.56 12.26
C ASP A 195 1.01 -5.46 13.22
N LEU A 196 0.42 -4.38 12.68
CA LEU A 196 0.05 -3.18 13.43
C LEU A 196 -1.41 -3.18 13.91
N TYR A 197 -2.34 -3.68 13.10
CA TYR A 197 -3.79 -3.66 13.36
C TYR A 197 -4.31 -5.10 13.34
N LYS A 198 -4.12 -5.79 14.45
CA LYS A 198 -4.35 -7.22 14.58
C LYS A 198 -5.14 -7.55 15.83
N ASN A 199 -5.69 -8.74 15.84
CA ASN A 199 -6.10 -9.46 17.03
C ASN A 199 -5.28 -10.78 17.13
N ALA A 200 -5.51 -11.54 18.20
CA ALA A 200 -4.75 -12.78 18.45
C ALA A 200 -4.93 -13.86 17.36
N GLN A 201 -6.04 -13.83 16.64
CA GLN A 201 -6.34 -14.82 15.59
C GLN A 201 -5.76 -14.38 14.24
N SER A 202 -5.97 -13.13 13.82
CA SER A 202 -5.52 -12.64 12.51
C SER A 202 -4.00 -12.73 12.32
N GLU A 203 -3.22 -12.57 13.42
CA GLU A 203 -1.77 -12.69 13.38
C GLU A 203 -1.30 -14.13 13.13
N LYS A 204 -1.98 -15.11 13.72
CA LYS A 204 -1.59 -16.54 13.62
C LYS A 204 -1.94 -17.16 12.27
N LEU A 205 -2.92 -16.60 11.56
CA LEU A 205 -3.46 -17.17 10.33
C LEU A 205 -2.61 -16.88 9.08
N SER A 206 -1.64 -15.95 9.15
CA SER A 206 -0.73 -15.70 8.03
C SER A 206 0.60 -15.13 8.51
N LYS A 207 1.69 -15.58 7.89
CA LYS A 207 3.07 -15.07 8.14
C LYS A 207 3.35 -13.75 7.44
N ARG A 208 2.50 -13.34 6.48
CA ARG A 208 2.61 -12.07 5.74
C ARG A 208 1.28 -11.35 5.73
N LEU A 209 1.32 -10.03 5.57
CA LEU A 209 0.11 -9.24 5.32
C LEU A 209 -0.58 -9.72 4.04
N GLN A 210 -1.81 -10.20 4.14
CA GLN A 210 -2.63 -10.60 3.00
C GLN A 210 -3.40 -9.42 2.44
N LEU A 211 -2.65 -8.47 1.90
CA LEU A 211 -3.13 -7.28 1.19
C LEU A 211 -2.30 -7.10 -0.08
N HIS A 212 -2.99 -7.01 -1.21
CA HIS A 212 -2.37 -6.95 -2.53
C HIS A 212 -3.05 -5.91 -3.41
N ALA A 213 -2.29 -4.99 -4.00
CA ALA A 213 -2.76 -4.04 -5.01
C ALA A 213 -2.94 -4.80 -6.34
N SER A 214 -4.18 -5.18 -6.65
CA SER A 214 -4.51 -6.09 -7.75
C SER A 214 -4.76 -5.39 -9.08
N ASP A 215 -5.34 -4.18 -9.05
CA ASP A 215 -5.69 -3.46 -10.28
C ASP A 215 -5.40 -1.97 -10.16
N LEU A 216 -4.95 -1.39 -11.27
CA LEU A 216 -4.69 0.03 -11.41
C LEU A 216 -5.22 0.52 -12.75
N PHE A 217 -6.07 1.55 -12.71
CA PHE A 217 -6.62 2.21 -13.89
C PHE A 217 -6.19 3.68 -13.90
N PHE A 218 -5.58 4.12 -14.97
CA PHE A 218 -5.09 5.50 -15.12
C PHE A 218 -4.97 5.89 -16.60
N GLU A 219 -4.76 7.16 -16.88
CA GLU A 219 -4.45 7.64 -18.22
C GLU A 219 -2.93 7.71 -18.41
N HIS A 220 -2.46 7.21 -19.55
CA HIS A 220 -1.04 7.33 -19.91
C HIS A 220 -0.62 8.81 -19.94
N PRO A 221 0.49 9.18 -19.27
CA PRO A 221 0.82 10.60 -19.06
C PRO A 221 1.10 11.38 -20.35
N THR A 222 1.50 10.70 -21.43
CA THR A 222 1.84 11.37 -22.70
C THR A 222 0.78 11.15 -23.77
N THR A 223 0.30 9.93 -23.94
CA THR A 223 -0.66 9.59 -25.02
C THR A 223 -2.12 9.80 -24.61
N ASN A 224 -2.42 9.99 -23.32
CA ASN A 224 -3.77 10.06 -22.73
C ASN A 224 -4.64 8.79 -22.98
N GLN A 225 -4.04 7.70 -23.38
CA GLN A 225 -4.75 6.42 -23.52
C GLN A 225 -5.09 5.87 -22.11
N ALA A 226 -6.28 5.29 -21.98
CA ALA A 226 -6.66 4.58 -20.76
C ALA A 226 -5.84 3.29 -20.65
N ILE A 227 -5.22 3.10 -19.49
CA ILE A 227 -4.43 1.91 -19.16
C ILE A 227 -5.09 1.19 -17.98
N HIS A 228 -5.22 -0.12 -18.11
CA HIS A 228 -5.56 -1.03 -17.02
C HIS A 228 -4.45 -2.06 -16.86
N ILE A 229 -3.90 -2.12 -15.66
CA ILE A 229 -2.93 -3.15 -15.27
C ILE A 229 -3.57 -4.03 -14.22
N HIS A 230 -3.51 -5.33 -14.44
CA HIS A 230 -3.93 -6.36 -13.48
C HIS A 230 -2.72 -7.17 -13.01
N CYS A 231 -2.67 -7.45 -11.71
CA CYS A 231 -1.67 -8.31 -11.07
C CYS A 231 -2.39 -9.28 -10.14
N PRO A 232 -2.36 -10.60 -10.42
CA PRO A 232 -3.05 -11.57 -9.59
C PRO A 232 -2.44 -11.64 -8.20
N SER A 233 -3.30 -11.87 -7.20
CA SER A 233 -2.89 -12.03 -5.80
C SER A 233 -2.06 -13.32 -5.63
N PRO A 234 -1.03 -13.30 -4.79
CA PRO A 234 -0.26 -14.50 -4.43
C PRO A 234 -0.89 -15.34 -3.31
N PHE A 235 -2.16 -15.08 -2.93
CA PHE A 235 -2.91 -15.81 -1.89
C PHE A 235 -4.39 -15.92 -2.23
#